data_0b788cc8ff2453fc198773914e3ef01a
#
_entry.id   0b788cc8ff2453fc198773914e3ef01a
#
_cell.length_a   1.000
_cell.length_b   1.000
_cell.length_c   1.000
_cell.angle_alpha   90.00
_cell.angle_beta   90.00
_cell.angle_gamma   90.00
#
_symmetry.space_group_name_H-M   'P 1'
#
loop_
_entity.id
_entity.type
_entity.pdbx_description
1 polymer ?
#
loop_
_entity_poly.entity_id
_entity_poly.type
_entity_poly.pdbx_seq_one_letter_code
_entity_poly.pdbx_strand_id
1 'polypeptide(L)'
;MNKSMMKEEVTKHLTENIIPFWKALRDDTYGGYYGYMDYNLNVDKTAEKGCILNSRITWFFANAYILLKDETLLDEARHGYEFLRDHCIDKENGGIFWSMTYDGKPLDTTKHTYNQAFCIYALSSYYDASGDEEALKLAKELQLLIESKCTDEVGYLEAFTKDFQPESNEKLSENGVLAEKTMNTLLHVFEAYTEFYRVSHDEEVAERLKWIMDVFADKVYNPKLKRQEVFFDKNYNTIIDLYSYGHDIETAWLMDRGVEVLGDDHYKEKMSPITETLAENVYAVAFDGHSLANECCKGEVNDHRIWWVQAETVIGFLNEYQKHPQKTKFLEASEAEWEFIKEHVIDKRTGSEWFWEVHPDGSPIADRPIVEPWKCPYHNGRMCMEVIRRL
;
A
#
# COMPACT_ATOMS: atom_id res chain seq x y z
N MET A 1 -25.88 6.20 5.33
CA MET A 1 -25.17 6.85 6.46
C MET A 1 -24.97 8.33 6.16
N ASN A 2 -24.67 9.18 7.15
CA ASN A 2 -24.31 10.60 6.93
C ASN A 2 -22.78 10.72 6.97
N LYS A 3 -22.18 11.52 6.06
CA LYS A 3 -20.72 11.77 6.00
C LYS A 3 -20.10 12.08 7.38
N SER A 4 -20.76 12.93 8.18
CA SER A 4 -20.30 13.27 9.53
C SER A 4 -20.25 12.06 10.46
N MET A 5 -21.23 11.16 10.36
CA MET A 5 -21.26 9.93 11.16
C MET A 5 -20.18 8.95 10.73
N MET A 6 -19.99 8.77 9.41
CA MET A 6 -18.90 7.94 8.90
C MET A 6 -17.53 8.44 9.38
N LYS A 7 -17.28 9.75 9.27
CA LYS A 7 -16.05 10.37 9.77
C LYS A 7 -15.81 10.12 11.26
N GLU A 8 -16.86 10.29 12.09
CA GLU A 8 -16.78 10.08 13.53
C GLU A 8 -16.47 8.62 13.88
N GLU A 9 -17.16 7.66 13.26
CA GLU A 9 -16.96 6.23 13.46
C GLU A 9 -15.55 5.79 13.03
N VAL A 10 -15.08 6.24 11.86
CA VAL A 10 -13.75 5.94 11.34
C VAL A 10 -12.67 6.57 12.24
N THR A 11 -12.88 7.80 12.72
CA THR A 11 -11.95 8.45 13.67
C THR A 11 -11.84 7.65 14.95
N LYS A 12 -12.97 7.23 15.50
CA LYS A 12 -13.02 6.40 16.70
C LYS A 12 -12.31 5.06 16.48
N HIS A 13 -12.56 4.40 15.34
CA HIS A 13 -11.91 3.14 15.02
C HIS A 13 -10.39 3.29 14.90
N LEU A 14 -9.89 4.34 14.23
CA LEU A 14 -8.47 4.64 14.16
C LEU A 14 -7.83 4.82 15.53
N THR A 15 -8.46 5.65 16.39
CA THR A 15 -7.86 6.07 17.66
C THR A 15 -8.02 5.08 18.79
N GLU A 16 -9.12 4.31 18.81
CA GLU A 16 -9.43 3.37 19.89
C GLU A 16 -9.06 1.91 19.57
N ASN A 17 -8.85 1.56 18.28
CA ASN A 17 -8.57 0.18 17.86
C ASN A 17 -7.24 0.04 17.12
N ILE A 18 -7.07 0.68 15.95
CA ILE A 18 -5.88 0.44 15.09
C ILE A 18 -4.61 0.97 15.77
N ILE A 19 -4.60 2.22 16.22
CA ILE A 19 -3.42 2.81 16.88
C ILE A 19 -3.01 2.02 18.14
N PRO A 20 -3.88 1.73 19.11
CA PRO A 20 -3.50 0.96 20.29
C PRO A 20 -3.00 -0.45 19.98
N PHE A 21 -3.60 -1.13 18.99
CA PHE A 21 -3.17 -2.44 18.56
C PHE A 21 -1.72 -2.43 18.07
N TRP A 22 -1.38 -1.52 17.15
CA TRP A 22 -0.03 -1.46 16.58
C TRP A 22 1.01 -0.93 17.56
N LYS A 23 0.65 -0.05 18.49
CA LYS A 23 1.52 0.35 19.61
C LYS A 23 1.87 -0.84 20.51
N ALA A 24 0.95 -1.76 20.73
CA ALA A 24 1.17 -2.95 21.56
C ALA A 24 2.15 -3.98 20.93
N LEU A 25 2.44 -3.86 19.63
CA LEU A 25 3.41 -4.70 18.92
C LEU A 25 4.83 -4.13 18.87
N ARG A 26 5.09 -3.01 19.54
CA ARG A 26 6.41 -2.40 19.63
C ARG A 26 7.37 -3.35 20.38
N ASP A 27 8.58 -3.54 19.83
CA ASP A 27 9.66 -4.30 20.45
C ASP A 27 10.71 -3.36 21.01
N ASP A 28 10.63 -3.08 22.30
CA ASP A 28 11.59 -2.22 23.00
C ASP A 28 12.94 -2.92 23.30
N THR A 29 13.04 -4.23 23.03
CA THR A 29 14.28 -4.99 23.29
C THR A 29 15.22 -4.97 22.09
N TYR A 30 14.68 -5.22 20.90
CA TYR A 30 15.46 -5.36 19.66
C TYR A 30 15.11 -4.34 18.60
N GLY A 31 14.22 -3.38 18.90
CA GLY A 31 13.78 -2.35 17.97
C GLY A 31 12.74 -2.83 16.96
N GLY A 32 12.08 -1.89 16.31
CA GLY A 32 11.00 -2.17 15.37
C GLY A 32 9.76 -2.77 16.02
N TYR A 33 9.02 -3.55 15.26
CA TYR A 33 7.75 -4.13 15.68
C TYR A 33 7.76 -5.64 15.47
N TYR A 34 7.04 -6.39 16.33
CA TYR A 34 6.89 -7.84 16.16
C TYR A 34 6.27 -8.19 14.82
N GLY A 35 6.81 -9.21 14.17
CA GLY A 35 6.52 -9.54 12.77
C GLY A 35 5.33 -10.46 12.55
N TYR A 36 4.77 -11.08 13.61
CA TYR A 36 3.74 -12.10 13.44
C TYR A 36 2.80 -12.21 14.64
N MET A 37 1.51 -12.31 14.33
CA MET A 37 0.45 -12.70 15.29
C MET A 37 -0.50 -13.66 14.57
N ASP A 38 -0.71 -14.84 15.16
CA ASP A 38 -1.62 -15.83 14.60
C ASP A 38 -3.10 -15.42 14.72
N TYR A 39 -3.99 -16.21 14.12
CA TYR A 39 -5.45 -15.99 14.21
C TYR A 39 -5.96 -15.97 15.66
N ASN A 40 -5.34 -16.73 16.58
CA ASN A 40 -5.73 -16.83 17.98
C ASN A 40 -5.13 -15.71 18.84
N LEU A 41 -4.53 -14.69 18.24
CA LEU A 41 -3.92 -13.51 18.89
C LEU A 41 -2.65 -13.83 19.69
N ASN A 42 -1.96 -14.92 19.36
CA ASN A 42 -0.65 -15.21 19.94
C ASN A 42 0.44 -14.50 19.13
N VAL A 43 1.16 -13.59 19.78
CA VAL A 43 2.31 -12.91 19.19
C VAL A 43 3.51 -13.85 19.24
N ASP A 44 4.09 -14.17 18.08
CA ASP A 44 5.40 -14.81 18.01
C ASP A 44 6.51 -13.75 18.04
N LYS A 45 7.09 -13.56 19.22
CA LYS A 45 8.17 -12.58 19.43
C LYS A 45 9.51 -13.00 18.81
N THR A 46 9.60 -14.23 18.29
CA THR A 46 10.79 -14.77 17.62
C THR A 46 10.63 -14.90 16.12
N ALA A 47 9.47 -14.51 15.58
CA ALA A 47 9.23 -14.44 14.16
C ALA A 47 10.13 -13.39 13.48
N GLU A 48 10.39 -13.58 12.20
CA GLU A 48 11.11 -12.59 11.40
C GLU A 48 10.38 -11.23 11.38
N LYS A 49 11.16 -10.17 11.27
CA LYS A 49 10.67 -8.81 11.09
C LYS A 49 10.80 -8.41 9.63
N GLY A 50 9.70 -8.38 8.90
CA GLY A 50 9.67 -7.90 7.52
C GLY A 50 10.10 -6.43 7.46
N CYS A 51 11.03 -6.10 6.56
CA CYS A 51 11.43 -4.70 6.36
C CYS A 51 10.28 -3.88 5.79
N ILE A 52 9.47 -4.48 4.90
CA ILE A 52 8.26 -3.82 4.38
C ILE A 52 7.21 -3.58 5.47
N LEU A 53 7.02 -4.52 6.39
CA LEU A 53 6.13 -4.36 7.54
C LEU A 53 6.54 -3.14 8.38
N ASN A 54 7.83 -3.07 8.75
CA ASN A 54 8.36 -1.96 9.56
C ASN A 54 8.33 -0.62 8.80
N SER A 55 8.55 -0.62 7.48
CA SER A 55 8.35 0.57 6.64
C SER A 55 6.91 1.07 6.70
N ARG A 56 5.94 0.17 6.51
CA ARG A 56 4.52 0.52 6.54
C ARG A 56 4.03 0.96 7.91
N ILE A 57 4.55 0.40 9.00
CA ILE A 57 4.24 0.85 10.37
C ILE A 57 4.84 2.24 10.63
N THR A 58 6.08 2.49 10.20
CA THR A 58 6.71 3.82 10.29
C THR A 58 5.89 4.87 9.55
N TRP A 59 5.51 4.57 8.32
CA TRP A 59 4.61 5.40 7.51
C TRP A 59 3.29 5.68 8.24
N PHE A 60 2.67 4.64 8.81
CA PHE A 60 1.39 4.75 9.49
C PHE A 60 1.45 5.71 10.68
N PHE A 61 2.42 5.52 11.58
CA PHE A 61 2.53 6.39 12.75
C PHE A 61 2.96 7.82 12.41
N ALA A 62 3.81 8.02 11.39
CA ALA A 62 4.16 9.35 10.90
C ALA A 62 2.91 10.10 10.39
N ASN A 63 2.09 9.45 9.56
CA ASN A 63 0.86 10.05 9.05
C ASN A 63 -0.22 10.22 10.11
N ALA A 64 -0.34 9.30 11.07
CA ALA A 64 -1.23 9.45 12.21
C ALA A 64 -0.83 10.65 13.09
N TYR A 65 0.47 10.87 13.31
CA TYR A 65 0.98 12.09 13.98
C TYR A 65 0.62 13.36 13.20
N ILE A 66 0.87 13.37 11.88
CA ILE A 66 0.54 14.54 11.04
C ILE A 66 -0.96 14.88 11.15
N LEU A 67 -1.82 13.87 11.23
CA LEU A 67 -3.27 14.05 11.31
C LEU A 67 -3.75 14.47 12.71
N LEU A 68 -3.29 13.78 13.75
CA LEU A 68 -3.83 13.86 15.10
C LEU A 68 -3.04 14.77 16.04
N LYS A 69 -1.77 15.08 15.70
CA LYS A 69 -0.83 15.92 16.50
C LYS A 69 -0.58 15.38 17.91
N ASP A 70 -0.62 14.04 18.06
CA ASP A 70 -0.25 13.35 19.29
C ASP A 70 1.23 12.94 19.24
N GLU A 71 2.06 13.56 20.09
CA GLU A 71 3.52 13.35 20.14
C GLU A 71 3.91 11.89 20.40
N THR A 72 3.05 11.10 21.03
CA THR A 72 3.32 9.68 21.25
C THR A 72 3.35 8.90 19.94
N LEU A 73 2.66 9.36 18.90
CA LEU A 73 2.67 8.75 17.57
C LEU A 73 3.97 9.07 16.81
N LEU A 74 4.53 10.26 17.03
CA LEU A 74 5.84 10.60 16.47
C LEU A 74 6.97 9.76 17.11
N ASP A 75 6.86 9.43 18.40
CA ASP A 75 7.78 8.51 19.06
C ASP A 75 7.71 7.10 18.48
N GLU A 76 6.51 6.60 18.18
CA GLU A 76 6.32 5.32 17.50
C GLU A 76 6.92 5.35 16.08
N ALA A 77 6.68 6.42 15.32
CA ALA A 77 7.28 6.58 13.99
C ALA A 77 8.81 6.61 14.05
N ARG A 78 9.39 7.31 15.04
CA ARG A 78 10.83 7.36 15.28
C ARG A 78 11.39 5.98 15.59
N HIS A 79 10.73 5.21 16.45
CA HIS A 79 11.11 3.84 16.77
C HIS A 79 11.19 2.94 15.53
N GLY A 80 10.21 3.02 14.64
CA GLY A 80 10.23 2.30 13.36
C GLY A 80 11.35 2.80 12.44
N TYR A 81 11.52 4.11 12.30
CA TYR A 81 12.57 4.72 11.50
C TYR A 81 13.99 4.30 11.95
N GLU A 82 14.25 4.33 13.25
CA GLU A 82 15.54 3.91 13.81
C GLU A 82 15.83 2.43 13.47
N PHE A 83 14.84 1.57 13.56
CA PHE A 83 15.00 0.17 13.14
C PHE A 83 15.30 0.04 11.64
N LEU A 84 14.62 0.77 10.78
CA LEU A 84 14.90 0.77 9.34
C LEU A 84 16.32 1.25 9.06
N ARG A 85 16.72 2.40 9.62
CA ARG A 85 18.04 3.02 9.42
C ARG A 85 19.19 2.14 9.90
N ASP A 86 19.05 1.57 11.10
CA ASP A 86 20.16 0.92 11.82
C ASP A 86 20.31 -0.56 11.46
N HIS A 87 19.18 -1.24 11.12
CA HIS A 87 19.15 -2.67 10.88
C HIS A 87 18.81 -3.05 9.44
N CYS A 88 17.78 -2.44 8.85
CA CYS A 88 17.25 -2.91 7.57
C CYS A 88 18.04 -2.41 6.35
N ILE A 89 18.70 -1.25 6.44
CA ILE A 89 19.53 -0.71 5.35
C ILE A 89 20.83 -1.49 5.24
N ASP A 90 21.14 -1.99 4.04
CA ASP A 90 22.41 -2.63 3.70
C ASP A 90 23.52 -1.57 3.59
N LYS A 91 24.41 -1.53 4.56
CA LYS A 91 25.52 -0.56 4.61
C LYS A 91 26.63 -0.88 3.62
N GLU A 92 26.65 -2.09 3.04
CA GLU A 92 27.68 -2.56 2.10
C GLU A 92 27.28 -2.27 0.64
N ASN A 93 26.06 -2.67 0.23
CA ASN A 93 25.61 -2.60 -1.16
C ASN A 93 24.53 -1.53 -1.39
N GLY A 94 24.04 -0.93 -0.32
CA GLY A 94 22.89 -0.03 -0.35
C GLY A 94 21.55 -0.77 -0.45
N GLY A 95 20.46 -0.01 -0.35
CA GLY A 95 19.12 -0.56 -0.38
C GLY A 95 18.68 -1.19 0.93
N ILE A 96 17.45 -1.65 0.98
CA ILE A 96 16.85 -2.30 2.15
C ILE A 96 16.74 -3.81 1.90
N PHE A 97 17.03 -4.62 2.93
CA PHE A 97 16.83 -6.08 2.93
C PHE A 97 15.35 -6.45 2.92
N TRP A 98 15.03 -7.70 2.59
CA TRP A 98 13.67 -8.21 2.65
C TRP A 98 13.19 -8.41 4.09
N SER A 99 13.97 -9.12 4.91
CA SER A 99 13.63 -9.35 6.30
C SER A 99 14.83 -9.46 7.22
N MET A 100 14.56 -9.25 8.52
CA MET A 100 15.50 -9.35 9.62
C MET A 100 15.07 -10.48 10.55
N THR A 101 16.02 -11.08 11.28
CA THR A 101 15.70 -11.90 12.44
C THR A 101 15.01 -11.05 13.52
N TYR A 102 14.36 -11.69 14.48
CA TYR A 102 13.68 -10.99 15.58
C TYR A 102 14.65 -10.08 16.38
N ASP A 103 15.94 -10.41 16.44
CA ASP A 103 16.99 -9.65 17.13
C ASP A 103 17.75 -8.66 16.21
N GLY A 104 17.20 -8.37 15.04
CA GLY A 104 17.65 -7.29 14.15
C GLY A 104 18.87 -7.61 13.27
N LYS A 105 19.17 -8.89 13.01
CA LYS A 105 20.21 -9.30 12.03
C LYS A 105 19.60 -9.58 10.66
N PRO A 106 20.32 -9.33 9.55
CA PRO A 106 19.84 -9.70 8.22
C PRO A 106 19.48 -11.20 8.15
N LEU A 107 18.26 -11.51 7.67
CA LEU A 107 17.78 -12.88 7.48
C LEU A 107 17.63 -13.17 5.99
N ASP A 108 16.66 -12.57 5.34
CA ASP A 108 16.54 -12.61 3.88
C ASP A 108 17.12 -11.32 3.30
N THR A 109 18.26 -11.45 2.63
CA THR A 109 19.02 -10.32 2.11
C THR A 109 18.65 -9.95 0.68
N THR A 110 17.67 -10.63 0.07
CA THR A 110 17.18 -10.28 -1.27
C THR A 110 16.61 -8.86 -1.27
N LYS A 111 16.66 -8.24 -2.43
CA LYS A 111 16.17 -6.88 -2.62
C LYS A 111 15.09 -6.85 -3.68
N HIS A 112 13.99 -6.22 -3.35
CA HIS A 112 12.90 -6.00 -4.27
C HIS A 112 12.67 -4.52 -4.47
N THR A 113 12.46 -4.08 -5.70
CA THR A 113 12.13 -2.70 -6.04
C THR A 113 10.92 -2.22 -5.24
N TYR A 114 9.92 -3.07 -5.13
CA TYR A 114 8.73 -2.85 -4.30
C TYR A 114 9.06 -2.49 -2.84
N ASN A 115 9.95 -3.24 -2.21
CA ASN A 115 10.36 -3.00 -0.83
C ASN A 115 11.22 -1.72 -0.68
N GLN A 116 12.09 -1.43 -1.67
CA GLN A 116 12.83 -0.16 -1.71
C GLN A 116 11.85 1.03 -1.76
N ALA A 117 10.81 0.93 -2.60
CA ALA A 117 9.79 1.96 -2.73
C ALA A 117 9.04 2.20 -1.40
N PHE A 118 8.62 1.16 -0.69
CA PHE A 118 7.96 1.33 0.61
C PHE A 118 8.87 1.96 1.68
N CYS A 119 10.17 1.71 1.62
CA CYS A 119 11.11 2.40 2.50
C CYS A 119 11.18 3.90 2.18
N ILE A 120 11.25 4.29 0.88
CA ILE A 120 11.18 5.70 0.46
C ILE A 120 9.88 6.35 0.97
N TYR A 121 8.76 5.67 0.83
CA TYR A 121 7.45 6.14 1.27
C TYR A 121 7.41 6.42 2.78
N ALA A 122 7.96 5.48 3.56
CA ALA A 122 8.08 5.62 5.00
C ALA A 122 9.00 6.76 5.43
N LEU A 123 10.19 6.85 4.81
CA LEU A 123 11.19 7.87 5.11
C LEU A 123 10.70 9.29 4.74
N SER A 124 9.99 9.42 3.61
CA SER A 124 9.39 10.69 3.18
C SER A 124 8.33 11.17 4.16
N SER A 125 7.47 10.26 4.63
CA SER A 125 6.43 10.58 5.62
C SER A 125 7.02 10.86 7.00
N TYR A 126 8.08 10.14 7.39
CA TYR A 126 8.77 10.42 8.64
C TYR A 126 9.48 11.79 8.62
N TYR A 127 10.10 12.15 7.49
CA TYR A 127 10.65 13.50 7.30
C TYR A 127 9.57 14.57 7.43
N ASP A 128 8.42 14.39 6.79
CA ASP A 128 7.29 15.33 6.88
C ASP A 128 6.78 15.51 8.33
N ALA A 129 6.79 14.43 9.10
CA ALA A 129 6.37 14.44 10.49
C ALA A 129 7.38 15.05 11.45
N SER A 130 8.67 14.77 11.24
CA SER A 130 9.76 15.06 12.22
C SER A 130 10.68 16.19 11.81
N GLY A 131 10.82 16.50 10.53
CA GLY A 131 11.85 17.38 9.98
C GLY A 131 13.26 16.78 9.98
N ASP A 132 13.39 15.44 10.11
CA ASP A 132 14.67 14.73 10.14
C ASP A 132 15.30 14.64 8.74
N GLU A 133 16.28 15.49 8.46
CA GLU A 133 16.99 15.58 7.18
C GLU A 133 17.75 14.27 6.82
N GLU A 134 18.12 13.45 7.80
CA GLU A 134 18.74 12.14 7.53
C GLU A 134 17.76 11.20 6.86
N ALA A 135 16.49 11.22 7.27
CA ALA A 135 15.44 10.42 6.63
C ALA A 135 15.22 10.83 5.17
N LEU A 136 15.17 12.13 4.89
CA LEU A 136 15.03 12.63 3.52
C LEU A 136 16.23 12.25 2.64
N LYS A 137 17.44 12.34 3.20
CA LYS A 137 18.67 11.92 2.51
C LYS A 137 18.66 10.44 2.18
N LEU A 138 18.27 9.56 3.13
CA LEU A 138 18.14 8.13 2.88
C LEU A 138 17.09 7.83 1.81
N ALA A 139 15.98 8.56 1.80
CA ALA A 139 14.96 8.42 0.75
C ALA A 139 15.54 8.75 -0.64
N LYS A 140 16.33 9.83 -0.75
CA LYS A 140 17.02 10.18 -2.00
C LYS A 140 18.03 9.12 -2.42
N GLU A 141 18.82 8.59 -1.50
CA GLU A 141 19.78 7.52 -1.78
C GLU A 141 19.09 6.26 -2.33
N LEU A 142 17.96 5.85 -1.74
CA LEU A 142 17.15 4.74 -2.23
C LEU A 142 16.51 5.03 -3.59
N GLN A 143 16.05 6.25 -3.83
CA GLN A 143 15.50 6.67 -5.12
C GLN A 143 16.57 6.57 -6.22
N LEU A 144 17.77 7.09 -6.00
CA LEU A 144 18.88 6.98 -6.94
C LEU A 144 19.30 5.53 -7.18
N LEU A 145 19.20 4.69 -6.15
CA LEU A 145 19.48 3.27 -6.27
C LEU A 145 18.43 2.55 -7.13
N ILE A 146 17.13 2.84 -6.95
CA ILE A 146 16.07 2.29 -7.81
C ILE A 146 16.34 2.67 -9.27
N GLU A 147 16.61 3.96 -9.54
CA GLU A 147 16.83 4.44 -10.91
C GLU A 147 18.09 3.87 -11.55
N SER A 148 19.15 3.60 -10.78
CA SER A 148 20.41 3.10 -11.31
C SER A 148 20.54 1.56 -11.36
N LYS A 149 19.80 0.84 -10.50
CA LYS A 149 19.94 -0.62 -10.35
C LYS A 149 18.68 -1.40 -10.68
N CYS A 150 17.50 -0.81 -10.47
CA CYS A 150 16.23 -1.50 -10.54
C CYS A 150 15.37 -1.08 -11.74
N THR A 151 15.95 -0.39 -12.73
CA THR A 151 15.23 0.15 -13.88
C THR A 151 15.89 -0.32 -15.16
N ASP A 152 15.10 -0.62 -16.18
CA ASP A 152 15.55 -0.83 -17.56
C ASP A 152 14.90 0.22 -18.51
N GLU A 153 15.07 0.04 -19.83
CA GLU A 153 14.57 0.98 -20.83
C GLU A 153 13.03 1.06 -20.87
N VAL A 154 12.32 0.06 -20.34
CA VAL A 154 10.86 -0.07 -20.47
C VAL A 154 10.11 -0.02 -19.14
N GLY A 155 10.77 -0.21 -18.00
CA GLY A 155 10.11 -0.21 -16.70
C GLY A 155 11.01 -0.54 -15.53
N TYR A 156 10.39 -0.88 -14.40
CA TYR A 156 11.08 -1.35 -13.21
C TYR A 156 11.27 -2.86 -13.23
N LEU A 157 12.44 -3.30 -12.78
CA LEU A 157 12.78 -4.70 -12.50
C LEU A 157 12.34 -5.05 -11.08
N GLU A 158 12.10 -6.33 -10.81
CA GLU A 158 11.43 -6.76 -9.58
C GLU A 158 12.39 -7.15 -8.45
N ALA A 159 13.22 -8.17 -8.68
CA ALA A 159 13.94 -8.87 -7.63
C ALA A 159 15.43 -8.99 -7.91
N PHE A 160 16.24 -8.93 -6.84
CA PHE A 160 17.69 -8.95 -6.90
C PHE A 160 18.28 -9.70 -5.72
N THR A 161 19.49 -10.23 -5.92
CA THR A 161 20.37 -10.67 -4.85
C THR A 161 20.80 -9.49 -3.95
N LYS A 162 21.49 -9.77 -2.86
CA LYS A 162 22.05 -8.76 -1.94
C LYS A 162 22.87 -7.68 -2.67
N ASP A 163 23.64 -8.07 -3.69
CA ASP A 163 24.53 -7.21 -4.49
C ASP A 163 23.91 -6.73 -5.81
N PHE A 164 22.58 -6.76 -5.90
CA PHE A 164 21.80 -6.30 -7.05
C PHE A 164 22.06 -7.07 -8.36
N GLN A 165 22.36 -8.37 -8.29
CA GLN A 165 22.25 -9.23 -9.47
C GLN A 165 20.79 -9.67 -9.65
N PRO A 166 20.33 -9.93 -10.89
CA PRO A 166 18.95 -10.39 -11.12
C PRO A 166 18.60 -11.65 -10.32
N GLU A 167 17.40 -11.66 -9.72
CA GLU A 167 16.84 -12.76 -8.95
C GLU A 167 15.43 -13.08 -9.40
N SER A 168 14.90 -14.25 -9.04
CA SER A 168 13.55 -14.68 -9.35
C SER A 168 12.50 -13.89 -8.55
N ASN A 169 11.46 -13.41 -9.23
CA ASN A 169 10.37 -12.65 -8.62
C ASN A 169 9.27 -13.57 -8.03
N GLU A 170 9.63 -14.52 -7.19
CA GLU A 170 8.65 -15.43 -6.56
C GLU A 170 7.74 -14.73 -5.54
N LYS A 171 8.26 -13.70 -4.86
CA LYS A 171 7.56 -13.01 -3.77
C LYS A 171 6.39 -12.11 -4.23
N LEU A 172 6.43 -11.63 -5.47
CA LEU A 172 5.41 -10.76 -6.07
C LEU A 172 4.75 -11.41 -7.30
N SER A 173 4.88 -12.71 -7.46
CA SER A 173 4.24 -13.52 -8.50
C SER A 173 3.17 -14.42 -7.88
N GLU A 174 2.01 -14.44 -8.47
CA GLU A 174 0.83 -15.17 -7.99
C GLU A 174 0.14 -15.92 -9.14
N ASN A 175 -0.91 -16.66 -8.84
CA ASN A 175 -1.75 -17.34 -9.84
C ASN A 175 -0.99 -18.29 -10.77
N GLY A 176 0.14 -18.86 -10.29
CA GLY A 176 0.91 -19.88 -11.01
C GLY A 176 1.77 -19.34 -12.16
N VAL A 177 2.00 -18.02 -12.23
CA VAL A 177 2.93 -17.39 -13.17
C VAL A 177 4.12 -16.79 -12.45
N LEU A 178 5.25 -16.68 -13.15
CA LEU A 178 6.42 -15.94 -12.69
C LEU A 178 6.54 -14.68 -13.53
N ALA A 179 6.30 -13.52 -12.92
CA ALA A 179 6.30 -12.24 -13.60
C ALA A 179 7.67 -11.58 -13.59
N GLU A 180 8.11 -11.06 -14.73
CA GLU A 180 9.35 -10.27 -14.83
C GLU A 180 9.11 -8.79 -14.51
N LYS A 181 7.87 -8.30 -14.71
CA LYS A 181 7.38 -6.98 -14.31
C LYS A 181 5.96 -7.10 -13.78
N THR A 182 5.63 -6.28 -12.80
CA THR A 182 4.29 -6.24 -12.22
C THR A 182 3.72 -4.82 -12.22
N MET A 183 2.42 -4.72 -12.40
CA MET A 183 1.69 -3.47 -12.18
C MET A 183 1.87 -2.99 -10.73
N ASN A 184 1.89 -3.92 -9.79
CA ASN A 184 1.99 -3.65 -8.35
C ASN A 184 3.28 -2.90 -7.99
N THR A 185 4.45 -3.35 -8.51
CA THR A 185 5.72 -2.63 -8.32
C THR A 185 5.68 -1.24 -8.97
N LEU A 186 5.17 -1.11 -10.20
CA LEU A 186 5.05 0.18 -10.88
C LEU A 186 4.20 1.17 -10.06
N LEU A 187 3.05 0.71 -9.55
CA LEU A 187 2.13 1.51 -8.77
C LEU A 187 2.77 2.01 -7.46
N HIS A 188 3.47 1.14 -6.75
CA HIS A 188 4.02 1.53 -5.45
C HIS A 188 5.34 2.30 -5.55
N VAL A 189 6.08 2.19 -6.64
CA VAL A 189 7.13 3.18 -6.96
C VAL A 189 6.52 4.55 -7.22
N PHE A 190 5.42 4.61 -7.99
CA PHE A 190 4.70 5.86 -8.22
C PHE A 190 4.18 6.49 -6.92
N GLU A 191 3.57 5.70 -6.06
CA GLU A 191 3.09 6.14 -4.74
C GLU A 191 4.23 6.70 -3.88
N ALA A 192 5.33 5.97 -3.77
CA ALA A 192 6.49 6.40 -3.00
C ALA A 192 7.12 7.70 -3.56
N TYR A 193 7.23 7.80 -4.87
CA TYR A 193 7.77 8.99 -5.52
C TYR A 193 6.81 10.18 -5.43
N THR A 194 5.51 9.95 -5.40
CA THR A 194 4.52 11.00 -5.13
C THR A 194 4.77 11.65 -3.77
N GLU A 195 4.93 10.85 -2.71
CA GLU A 195 5.21 11.38 -1.37
C GLU A 195 6.62 11.98 -1.26
N PHE A 196 7.61 11.37 -1.89
CA PHE A 196 8.96 11.92 -1.90
C PHE A 196 9.02 13.25 -2.64
N TYR A 197 8.37 13.38 -3.81
CA TYR A 197 8.27 14.66 -4.53
C TYR A 197 7.52 15.71 -3.72
N ARG A 198 6.43 15.34 -3.07
CA ARG A 198 5.63 16.25 -2.25
C ARG A 198 6.45 16.95 -1.16
N VAL A 199 7.41 16.26 -0.56
CA VAL A 199 8.21 16.80 0.54
C VAL A 199 9.55 17.38 0.09
N SER A 200 10.12 16.92 -1.03
CA SER A 200 11.44 17.32 -1.51
C SER A 200 11.41 18.35 -2.64
N HIS A 201 10.34 18.38 -3.42
CA HIS A 201 10.24 19.11 -4.69
C HIS A 201 11.38 18.80 -5.67
N ASP A 202 11.85 17.54 -5.68
CA ASP A 202 12.93 17.05 -6.54
C ASP A 202 12.47 16.92 -7.99
N GLU A 203 13.00 17.74 -8.90
CA GLU A 203 12.60 17.77 -10.30
C GLU A 203 12.88 16.46 -11.06
N GLU A 204 13.91 15.71 -10.69
CA GLU A 204 14.19 14.40 -11.31
C GLU A 204 13.07 13.41 -10.96
N VAL A 205 12.55 13.48 -9.73
CA VAL A 205 11.42 12.65 -9.29
C VAL A 205 10.12 13.06 -10.00
N ALA A 206 9.90 14.37 -10.23
CA ALA A 206 8.77 14.84 -11.03
C ALA A 206 8.78 14.26 -12.45
N GLU A 207 9.93 14.26 -13.12
CA GLU A 207 10.08 13.66 -14.44
C GLU A 207 9.88 12.12 -14.41
N ARG A 208 10.29 11.44 -13.33
CA ARG A 208 10.02 10.00 -13.17
C ARG A 208 8.55 9.72 -12.93
N LEU A 209 7.82 10.55 -12.18
CA LEU A 209 6.37 10.43 -12.03
C LEU A 209 5.66 10.53 -13.37
N LYS A 210 6.04 11.48 -14.22
CA LYS A 210 5.52 11.62 -15.58
C LYS A 210 5.77 10.36 -16.41
N TRP A 211 7.01 9.87 -16.41
CA TRP A 211 7.37 8.66 -17.13
C TRP A 211 6.59 7.43 -16.64
N ILE A 212 6.39 7.26 -15.32
CA ILE A 212 5.59 6.16 -14.77
C ILE A 212 4.14 6.23 -15.26
N MET A 213 3.55 7.44 -15.27
CA MET A 213 2.18 7.63 -15.80
C MET A 213 2.10 7.29 -17.28
N ASP A 214 3.13 7.61 -18.08
CA ASP A 214 3.21 7.22 -19.49
C ASP A 214 3.27 5.70 -19.63
N VAL A 215 4.15 5.02 -18.90
CA VAL A 215 4.23 3.55 -18.90
C VAL A 215 2.90 2.92 -18.47
N PHE A 216 2.26 3.48 -17.44
CA PHE A 216 0.96 3.00 -16.98
C PHE A 216 -0.11 3.12 -18.06
N ALA A 217 -0.26 4.30 -18.68
CA ALA A 217 -1.25 4.54 -19.69
C ALA A 217 -1.03 3.73 -20.98
N ASP A 218 0.24 3.52 -21.37
CA ASP A 218 0.60 2.92 -22.66
C ASP A 218 0.82 1.41 -22.60
N LYS A 219 1.17 0.86 -21.42
CA LYS A 219 1.59 -0.55 -21.24
C LYS A 219 0.71 -1.34 -20.28
N VAL A 220 0.25 -0.72 -19.21
CA VAL A 220 -0.47 -1.39 -18.11
C VAL A 220 -1.99 -1.28 -18.32
N TYR A 221 -2.49 -0.10 -18.64
CA TYR A 221 -3.91 0.09 -18.87
C TYR A 221 -4.37 -0.53 -20.20
N ASN A 222 -5.39 -1.37 -20.13
CA ASN A 222 -6.02 -1.98 -21.30
C ASN A 222 -7.36 -1.29 -21.61
N PRO A 223 -7.42 -0.40 -22.62
CA PRO A 223 -8.63 0.36 -22.92
C PRO A 223 -9.78 -0.49 -23.47
N LYS A 224 -9.51 -1.66 -24.03
CA LYS A 224 -10.54 -2.58 -24.53
C LYS A 224 -11.24 -3.31 -23.39
N LEU A 225 -10.47 -3.73 -22.37
CA LEU A 225 -10.98 -4.42 -21.18
C LEU A 225 -11.38 -3.43 -20.08
N LYS A 226 -11.01 -2.14 -20.20
CA LYS A 226 -11.27 -1.07 -19.22
C LYS A 226 -10.74 -1.37 -17.84
N ARG A 227 -9.57 -1.99 -17.78
CA ARG A 227 -8.86 -2.40 -16.58
C ARG A 227 -7.37 -2.30 -16.79
N GLN A 228 -6.61 -2.42 -15.73
CA GLN A 228 -5.17 -2.66 -15.83
C GLN A 228 -4.87 -4.16 -15.99
N GLU A 229 -3.77 -4.48 -16.66
CA GLU A 229 -3.16 -5.80 -16.65
C GLU A 229 -2.18 -5.90 -15.48
N VAL A 230 -1.92 -7.10 -14.98
CA VAL A 230 -1.26 -7.28 -13.67
C VAL A 230 0.16 -7.80 -13.79
N PHE A 231 0.37 -8.89 -14.53
CA PHE A 231 1.65 -9.58 -14.66
C PHE A 231 2.16 -9.59 -16.09
N PHE A 232 3.44 -9.30 -16.25
CA PHE A 232 4.06 -9.09 -17.56
C PHE A 232 5.39 -9.83 -17.67
N ASP A 233 5.77 -10.11 -18.93
CA ASP A 233 7.14 -10.40 -19.29
C ASP A 233 8.00 -9.12 -19.24
N LYS A 234 9.30 -9.24 -19.56
CA LYS A 234 10.24 -8.11 -19.57
C LYS A 234 9.85 -6.95 -20.49
N ASN A 235 9.03 -7.21 -21.50
CA ASN A 235 8.60 -6.21 -22.53
C ASN A 235 7.19 -5.64 -22.28
N TYR A 236 6.60 -5.91 -21.11
CA TYR A 236 5.20 -5.59 -20.80
C TYR A 236 4.17 -6.33 -21.67
N ASN A 237 4.48 -7.53 -22.17
CA ASN A 237 3.44 -8.40 -22.70
C ASN A 237 2.74 -9.08 -21.53
N THR A 238 1.41 -9.01 -21.48
CA THR A 238 0.58 -9.65 -20.46
C THR A 238 0.73 -11.18 -20.53
N ILE A 239 1.00 -11.82 -19.39
CA ILE A 239 1.27 -13.27 -19.32
C ILE A 239 0.13 -14.09 -18.69
N ILE A 240 -0.91 -13.42 -18.18
CA ILE A 240 -2.09 -14.07 -17.59
C ILE A 240 -3.32 -13.17 -17.74
N ASP A 241 -4.48 -13.77 -17.98
CA ASP A 241 -5.76 -13.09 -17.87
C ASP A 241 -6.18 -13.00 -16.41
N LEU A 242 -5.85 -11.89 -15.78
CA LEU A 242 -6.15 -11.58 -14.39
C LEU A 242 -6.70 -10.16 -14.26
N TYR A 243 -7.83 -10.03 -13.58
CA TYR A 243 -8.41 -8.75 -13.21
C TYR A 243 -8.41 -8.61 -11.70
N SER A 244 -7.48 -7.85 -11.16
CA SER A 244 -7.40 -7.52 -9.73
C SER A 244 -8.26 -6.30 -9.43
N TYR A 245 -9.44 -6.51 -8.87
CA TYR A 245 -10.40 -5.44 -8.59
C TYR A 245 -9.87 -4.45 -7.55
N GLY A 246 -9.21 -4.97 -6.51
CA GLY A 246 -8.61 -4.14 -5.47
C GLY A 246 -7.52 -3.22 -6.00
N HIS A 247 -6.64 -3.73 -6.88
CA HIS A 247 -5.59 -2.90 -7.47
C HIS A 247 -6.14 -1.85 -8.44
N ASP A 248 -7.20 -2.16 -9.19
CA ASP A 248 -7.80 -1.15 -10.08
C ASP A 248 -8.38 0.03 -9.30
N ILE A 249 -9.11 -0.24 -8.21
CA ILE A 249 -9.66 0.84 -7.39
C ILE A 249 -8.57 1.60 -6.60
N GLU A 250 -7.52 0.91 -6.14
CA GLU A 250 -6.36 1.55 -5.51
C GLU A 250 -5.61 2.44 -6.49
N THR A 251 -5.32 1.92 -7.69
CA THR A 251 -4.67 2.70 -8.76
C THR A 251 -5.46 3.95 -9.14
N ALA A 252 -6.79 3.85 -9.21
CA ALA A 252 -7.64 4.97 -9.58
C ALA A 252 -7.40 6.18 -8.68
N TRP A 253 -7.36 6.01 -7.37
CA TRP A 253 -7.18 7.15 -6.47
C TRP A 253 -5.70 7.52 -6.24
N LEU A 254 -4.77 6.56 -6.27
CA LEU A 254 -3.33 6.84 -6.15
C LEU A 254 -2.80 7.66 -7.33
N MET A 255 -3.23 7.32 -8.56
CA MET A 255 -2.87 8.10 -9.74
C MET A 255 -3.46 9.52 -9.71
N ASP A 256 -4.71 9.67 -9.28
CA ASP A 256 -5.33 10.99 -9.08
C ASP A 256 -4.54 11.80 -8.04
N ARG A 257 -4.11 11.17 -6.95
CA ARG A 257 -3.27 11.80 -5.91
C ARG A 257 -1.93 12.25 -6.47
N GLY A 258 -1.25 11.41 -7.25
CA GLY A 258 0.04 11.77 -7.86
C GLY A 258 -0.08 12.91 -8.85
N VAL A 259 -1.12 12.92 -9.66
CA VAL A 259 -1.44 14.04 -10.58
C VAL A 259 -1.68 15.34 -9.82
N GLU A 260 -2.43 15.30 -8.71
CA GLU A 260 -2.68 16.46 -7.86
C GLU A 260 -1.38 17.01 -7.27
N VAL A 261 -0.52 16.14 -6.73
CA VAL A 261 0.77 16.52 -6.13
C VAL A 261 1.73 17.08 -7.17
N LEU A 262 1.76 16.50 -8.37
CA LEU A 262 2.59 16.97 -9.48
C LEU A 262 2.13 18.34 -10.00
N GLY A 263 0.81 18.60 -10.01
CA GLY A 263 0.23 19.87 -10.46
C GLY A 263 0.36 20.13 -11.97
N ASP A 264 0.51 19.08 -12.78
CA ASP A 264 0.67 19.16 -14.23
C ASP A 264 -0.66 18.89 -14.96
N ASP A 265 -1.21 19.92 -15.60
CA ASP A 265 -2.52 19.84 -16.28
C ASP A 265 -2.54 18.83 -17.43
N HIS A 266 -1.41 18.64 -18.14
CA HIS A 266 -1.31 17.66 -19.21
C HIS A 266 -1.51 16.23 -18.66
N TYR A 267 -0.84 15.90 -17.58
CA TYR A 267 -1.00 14.59 -16.95
C TYR A 267 -2.35 14.41 -16.25
N LYS A 268 -2.94 15.49 -15.77
CA LYS A 268 -4.33 15.47 -15.29
C LYS A 268 -5.31 15.11 -16.41
N GLU A 269 -5.20 15.74 -17.57
CA GLU A 269 -6.03 15.44 -18.74
C GLU A 269 -5.81 14.02 -19.27
N LYS A 270 -4.56 13.52 -19.23
CA LYS A 270 -4.21 12.17 -19.68
C LYS A 270 -4.75 11.10 -18.74
N MET A 271 -4.57 11.25 -17.43
CA MET A 271 -4.85 10.19 -16.44
C MET A 271 -6.30 10.16 -15.96
N SER A 272 -6.98 11.31 -15.84
CA SER A 272 -8.36 11.35 -15.31
C SER A 272 -9.35 10.44 -16.03
N PRO A 273 -9.38 10.31 -17.35
CA PRO A 273 -10.28 9.38 -18.04
C PRO A 273 -9.97 7.91 -17.73
N ILE A 274 -8.69 7.59 -17.48
CA ILE A 274 -8.26 6.23 -17.13
C ILE A 274 -8.72 5.90 -15.72
N THR A 275 -8.40 6.75 -14.74
CA THR A 275 -8.76 6.53 -13.33
C THR A 275 -10.26 6.46 -13.11
N GLU A 276 -11.03 7.33 -13.79
CA GLU A 276 -12.49 7.26 -13.81
C GLU A 276 -13.01 5.94 -14.40
N THR A 277 -12.40 5.47 -15.50
CA THR A 277 -12.79 4.21 -16.13
C THR A 277 -12.52 3.02 -15.21
N LEU A 278 -11.39 3.00 -14.50
CA LEU A 278 -11.06 1.94 -13.54
C LEU A 278 -12.10 1.88 -12.42
N ALA A 279 -12.42 3.02 -11.79
CA ALA A 279 -13.39 3.08 -10.71
C ALA A 279 -14.81 2.69 -11.15
N GLU A 280 -15.27 3.20 -12.31
CA GLU A 280 -16.59 2.85 -12.86
C GLU A 280 -16.70 1.36 -13.21
N ASN A 281 -15.64 0.78 -13.79
CA ASN A 281 -15.65 -0.62 -14.18
C ASN A 281 -15.64 -1.54 -12.96
N VAL A 282 -14.81 -1.26 -11.96
CA VAL A 282 -14.79 -2.01 -10.68
C VAL A 282 -16.18 -1.95 -10.01
N TYR A 283 -16.78 -0.76 -9.92
CA TYR A 283 -18.14 -0.62 -9.38
C TYR A 283 -19.16 -1.49 -10.14
N ALA A 284 -19.06 -1.53 -11.46
CA ALA A 284 -20.04 -2.23 -12.30
C ALA A 284 -19.91 -3.77 -12.26
N VAL A 285 -18.68 -4.30 -12.09
CA VAL A 285 -18.43 -5.74 -12.26
C VAL A 285 -18.11 -6.49 -10.97
N ALA A 286 -17.65 -5.80 -9.92
CA ALA A 286 -17.11 -6.45 -8.72
C ALA A 286 -17.77 -6.02 -7.41
N PHE A 287 -18.44 -4.87 -7.37
CA PHE A 287 -19.16 -4.40 -6.19
C PHE A 287 -20.59 -4.95 -6.17
N ASP A 288 -20.93 -5.71 -5.14
CA ASP A 288 -22.25 -6.38 -5.03
C ASP A 288 -23.35 -5.54 -4.35
N GLY A 289 -23.03 -4.29 -4.03
CA GLY A 289 -23.91 -3.36 -3.30
C GLY A 289 -23.56 -3.26 -1.81
N HIS A 290 -22.65 -4.10 -1.31
CA HIS A 290 -22.19 -4.12 0.07
C HIS A 290 -20.68 -4.14 0.19
N SER A 291 -19.99 -4.90 -0.67
CA SER A 291 -18.55 -5.15 -0.58
C SER A 291 -17.95 -5.52 -1.94
N LEU A 292 -16.61 -5.45 -2.03
CA LEU A 292 -15.89 -5.74 -3.26
C LEU A 292 -15.30 -7.16 -3.25
N ALA A 293 -15.51 -7.92 -4.34
CA ALA A 293 -14.82 -9.17 -4.59
C ALA A 293 -13.30 -8.94 -4.79
N ASN A 294 -12.48 -9.98 -4.61
CA ASN A 294 -11.02 -9.87 -4.72
C ASN A 294 -10.54 -9.70 -6.16
N GLU A 295 -10.78 -10.69 -7.00
CA GLU A 295 -10.22 -10.75 -8.35
C GLU A 295 -10.97 -11.71 -9.27
N CYS A 296 -10.67 -11.66 -10.58
CA CYS A 296 -11.13 -12.64 -11.55
C CYS A 296 -9.94 -13.14 -12.36
N CYS A 297 -9.61 -14.43 -12.22
CA CYS A 297 -8.54 -15.09 -12.96
C CYS A 297 -9.11 -16.02 -14.02
N LYS A 298 -8.80 -15.80 -15.30
CA LYS A 298 -9.25 -16.65 -16.42
C LYS A 298 -10.78 -16.90 -16.42
N GLY A 299 -11.55 -15.90 -16.01
CA GLY A 299 -13.01 -15.95 -15.92
C GLY A 299 -13.57 -16.56 -14.62
N GLU A 300 -12.73 -17.02 -13.71
CA GLU A 300 -13.14 -17.52 -12.38
C GLU A 300 -12.97 -16.40 -11.35
N VAL A 301 -14.06 -16.05 -10.67
CA VAL A 301 -14.09 -15.01 -9.65
C VAL A 301 -13.71 -15.61 -8.30
N ASN A 302 -12.67 -15.03 -7.69
CA ASN A 302 -12.39 -15.17 -6.26
C ASN A 302 -13.20 -14.10 -5.52
N ASP A 303 -14.28 -14.52 -4.89
CA ASP A 303 -15.23 -13.62 -4.23
C ASP A 303 -14.95 -13.42 -2.73
N HIS A 304 -13.80 -13.84 -2.23
CA HIS A 304 -13.39 -13.53 -0.86
C HIS A 304 -13.24 -12.02 -0.67
N ARG A 305 -13.44 -11.56 0.55
CA ARG A 305 -13.31 -10.15 0.94
C ARG A 305 -12.00 -9.96 1.69
N ILE A 306 -10.97 -9.54 0.95
CA ILE A 306 -9.62 -9.32 1.50
C ILE A 306 -9.58 -7.93 2.16
N TRP A 307 -9.02 -7.81 3.34
CA TRP A 307 -9.02 -6.58 4.15
C TRP A 307 -8.56 -5.33 3.39
N TRP A 308 -7.47 -5.45 2.63
CA TRP A 308 -6.91 -4.31 1.90
C TRP A 308 -7.80 -3.88 0.74
N VAL A 309 -8.42 -4.83 0.05
CA VAL A 309 -9.36 -4.57 -1.04
C VAL A 309 -10.55 -3.76 -0.53
N GLN A 310 -11.10 -4.13 0.64
CA GLN A 310 -12.22 -3.40 1.23
C GLN A 310 -11.79 -1.98 1.65
N ALA A 311 -10.62 -1.83 2.25
CA ALA A 311 -10.07 -0.52 2.63
C ALA A 311 -9.88 0.40 1.41
N GLU A 312 -9.27 -0.11 0.34
CA GLU A 312 -9.03 0.66 -0.89
C GLU A 312 -10.34 1.02 -1.62
N THR A 313 -11.34 0.16 -1.52
CA THR A 313 -12.67 0.41 -2.10
C THR A 313 -13.33 1.62 -1.45
N VAL A 314 -13.28 1.76 -0.13
CA VAL A 314 -13.80 2.94 0.58
C VAL A 314 -13.14 4.22 0.05
N ILE A 315 -11.80 4.23 -0.07
CA ILE A 315 -11.04 5.41 -0.52
C ILE A 315 -11.35 5.72 -1.98
N GLY A 316 -11.26 4.71 -2.84
CA GLY A 316 -11.41 4.88 -4.29
C GLY A 316 -12.79 5.37 -4.68
N PHE A 317 -13.85 4.82 -4.07
CA PHE A 317 -15.21 5.32 -4.32
C PHE A 317 -15.42 6.72 -3.74
N LEU A 318 -14.88 7.02 -2.56
CA LEU A 318 -14.94 8.37 -2.02
C LEU A 318 -14.19 9.38 -2.90
N ASN A 319 -13.03 9.00 -3.46
CA ASN A 319 -12.27 9.79 -4.42
C ASN A 319 -13.10 10.09 -5.68
N GLU A 320 -13.72 9.08 -6.26
CA GLU A 320 -14.55 9.24 -7.46
C GLU A 320 -15.79 10.13 -7.20
N TYR A 321 -16.39 9.98 -6.02
CA TYR A 321 -17.47 10.90 -5.61
C TYR A 321 -16.98 12.36 -5.48
N GLN A 322 -15.78 12.60 -4.95
CA GLN A 322 -15.24 13.96 -4.83
C GLN A 322 -14.96 14.60 -6.20
N LYS A 323 -14.49 13.82 -7.17
CA LYS A 323 -14.31 14.27 -8.57
C LYS A 323 -15.66 14.58 -9.24
N HIS A 324 -16.68 13.80 -8.94
CA HIS A 324 -18.00 13.85 -9.58
C HIS A 324 -19.12 13.79 -8.54
N PRO A 325 -19.39 14.88 -7.79
CA PRO A 325 -20.36 14.88 -6.70
C PRO A 325 -21.81 14.54 -7.11
N GLN A 326 -22.12 14.66 -8.40
CA GLN A 326 -23.41 14.25 -8.96
C GLN A 326 -23.58 12.73 -9.11
N LYS A 327 -22.47 11.96 -9.07
CA LYS A 327 -22.50 10.50 -9.08
C LYS A 327 -22.61 9.96 -7.63
N THR A 328 -23.77 10.20 -6.98
CA THR A 328 -23.98 9.84 -5.56
C THR A 328 -23.79 8.38 -5.25
N LYS A 329 -23.93 7.49 -6.26
CA LYS A 329 -23.71 6.05 -6.14
C LYS A 329 -22.36 5.69 -5.52
N PHE A 330 -21.31 6.50 -5.76
CA PHE A 330 -19.98 6.24 -5.21
C PHE A 330 -19.86 6.59 -3.73
N LEU A 331 -20.55 7.63 -3.27
CA LEU A 331 -20.66 7.89 -1.83
C LEU A 331 -21.46 6.79 -1.15
N GLU A 332 -22.60 6.40 -1.72
CA GLU A 332 -23.44 5.32 -1.21
C GLU A 332 -22.68 3.99 -1.14
N ALA A 333 -21.86 3.69 -2.15
CA ALA A 333 -21.00 2.50 -2.18
C ALA A 333 -19.89 2.56 -1.12
N SER A 334 -19.21 3.70 -0.96
CA SER A 334 -18.21 3.89 0.10
C SER A 334 -18.80 3.74 1.50
N GLU A 335 -20.02 4.25 1.72
CA GLU A 335 -20.75 4.09 2.98
C GLU A 335 -21.17 2.62 3.21
N ALA A 336 -21.65 1.92 2.18
CA ALA A 336 -22.03 0.50 2.27
C ALA A 336 -20.82 -0.39 2.56
N GLU A 337 -19.69 -0.13 1.91
CA GLU A 337 -18.42 -0.82 2.15
C GLU A 337 -17.93 -0.64 3.60
N TRP A 338 -18.03 0.59 4.13
CA TRP A 338 -17.70 0.84 5.54
C TRP A 338 -18.63 0.09 6.50
N GLU A 339 -19.95 -0.01 6.21
CA GLU A 339 -20.85 -0.84 7.01
C GLU A 339 -20.42 -2.31 6.99
N PHE A 340 -20.10 -2.87 5.81
CA PHE A 340 -19.61 -4.24 5.70
C PHE A 340 -18.31 -4.46 6.50
N ILE A 341 -17.36 -3.52 6.40
CA ILE A 341 -16.10 -3.58 7.16
C ILE A 341 -16.39 -3.63 8.67
N LYS A 342 -17.25 -2.76 9.18
CA LYS A 342 -17.62 -2.72 10.61
C LYS A 342 -18.25 -4.02 11.10
N GLU A 343 -19.11 -4.60 10.28
CA GLU A 343 -19.86 -5.80 10.66
C GLU A 343 -19.03 -7.07 10.58
N HIS A 344 -18.16 -7.18 9.58
CA HIS A 344 -17.58 -8.45 9.17
C HIS A 344 -16.04 -8.47 9.16
N VAL A 345 -15.37 -7.39 8.74
CA VAL A 345 -13.90 -7.39 8.55
C VAL A 345 -13.17 -7.00 9.84
N ILE A 346 -13.73 -6.09 10.63
CA ILE A 346 -13.17 -5.73 11.94
C ILE A 346 -13.36 -6.91 12.90
N ASP A 347 -12.25 -7.45 13.39
CA ASP A 347 -12.27 -8.47 14.43
C ASP A 347 -12.57 -7.84 15.80
N LYS A 348 -13.72 -8.18 16.35
CA LYS A 348 -14.24 -7.61 17.61
C LYS A 348 -13.65 -8.26 18.86
N ARG A 349 -12.74 -9.24 18.73
CA ARG A 349 -12.05 -9.84 19.86
C ARG A 349 -11.09 -8.82 20.49
N THR A 350 -11.04 -8.78 21.82
CA THR A 350 -10.14 -7.88 22.55
C THR A 350 -8.68 -8.14 22.15
N GLY A 351 -7.95 -7.10 21.78
CA GLY A 351 -6.55 -7.20 21.36
C GLY A 351 -6.36 -7.67 19.93
N SER A 352 -7.39 -7.62 19.11
CA SER A 352 -7.36 -7.87 17.67
C SER A 352 -7.51 -6.57 16.86
N GLU A 353 -7.43 -6.73 15.54
CA GLU A 353 -7.51 -5.66 14.54
C GLU A 353 -8.53 -6.05 13.46
N TRP A 354 -8.16 -6.16 12.20
CA TRP A 354 -9.02 -6.67 11.14
C TRP A 354 -8.66 -8.12 10.80
N PHE A 355 -9.65 -8.94 10.42
CA PHE A 355 -9.35 -10.22 9.79
C PHE A 355 -8.59 -10.01 8.49
N TRP A 356 -7.75 -10.97 8.10
CA TRP A 356 -7.09 -10.97 6.79
C TRP A 356 -8.11 -11.03 5.67
N GLU A 357 -9.03 -11.97 5.75
CA GLU A 357 -10.09 -12.18 4.77
C GLU A 357 -11.33 -12.78 5.42
N VAL A 358 -12.46 -12.53 4.80
CA VAL A 358 -13.74 -13.12 5.16
C VAL A 358 -14.42 -13.66 3.90
N HIS A 359 -15.34 -14.63 4.09
CA HIS A 359 -16.21 -15.07 3.02
C HIS A 359 -17.22 -13.97 2.62
N PRO A 360 -17.91 -14.09 1.46
CA PRO A 360 -18.93 -13.12 1.05
C PRO A 360 -20.08 -12.94 2.05
N ASP A 361 -20.37 -13.98 2.87
CA ASP A 361 -21.36 -13.92 3.95
C ASP A 361 -20.84 -13.24 5.24
N GLY A 362 -19.57 -12.78 5.21
CA GLY A 362 -18.93 -12.11 6.33
C GLY A 362 -18.31 -13.05 7.38
N SER A 363 -18.37 -14.36 7.21
CA SER A 363 -17.71 -15.30 8.13
C SER A 363 -16.18 -15.26 7.95
N PRO A 364 -15.38 -15.15 9.04
CA PRO A 364 -13.94 -15.04 8.95
C PRO A 364 -13.27 -16.35 8.55
N ILE A 365 -12.13 -16.25 7.87
CA ILE A 365 -11.27 -17.39 7.52
C ILE A 365 -10.22 -17.56 8.61
N ALA A 366 -10.36 -18.64 9.40
CA ALA A 366 -9.68 -18.81 10.69
C ALA A 366 -8.22 -19.30 10.61
N ASP A 367 -7.68 -19.55 9.43
CA ASP A 367 -6.29 -20.00 9.25
C ASP A 367 -5.32 -18.86 8.84
N ARG A 368 -5.84 -17.64 8.74
CA ARG A 368 -5.05 -16.47 8.36
C ARG A 368 -4.54 -15.70 9.59
N PRO A 369 -3.27 -15.25 9.57
CA PRO A 369 -2.73 -14.47 10.67
C PRO A 369 -3.38 -13.08 10.76
N ILE A 370 -3.35 -12.49 11.95
CA ILE A 370 -3.77 -11.09 12.17
C ILE A 370 -2.64 -10.13 11.80
N VAL A 371 -1.39 -10.53 12.02
CA VAL A 371 -0.19 -9.78 11.63
C VAL A 371 0.79 -10.70 10.94
N GLU A 372 1.31 -10.25 9.81
CA GLU A 372 2.42 -10.87 9.10
C GLU A 372 3.04 -9.84 8.14
N PRO A 373 4.13 -10.12 7.40
CA PRO A 373 4.82 -9.10 6.61
C PRO A 373 3.96 -8.28 5.65
N TRP A 374 2.86 -8.85 5.13
CA TRP A 374 1.93 -8.15 4.23
C TRP A 374 0.75 -7.49 4.96
N LYS A 375 0.26 -8.11 6.05
CA LYS A 375 -0.89 -7.65 6.83
C LYS A 375 -0.44 -6.68 7.93
N CYS A 376 -0.64 -5.39 7.70
CA CYS A 376 -0.12 -4.28 8.49
C CYS A 376 -1.07 -3.07 8.44
N PRO A 377 -0.83 -1.97 9.18
CA PRO A 377 -1.76 -0.84 9.27
C PRO A 377 -1.72 0.09 8.05
N TYR A 378 -1.12 -0.33 6.95
CA TYR A 378 -0.97 0.50 5.76
C TYR A 378 -2.33 0.77 5.09
N HIS A 379 -3.08 -0.26 4.68
CA HIS A 379 -4.34 -0.07 3.95
C HIS A 379 -5.48 0.43 4.86
N ASN A 380 -5.74 -0.25 5.96
CA ASN A 380 -6.84 0.11 6.86
C ASN A 380 -6.58 1.40 7.65
N GLY A 381 -5.33 1.63 8.08
CA GLY A 381 -4.93 2.91 8.67
C GLY A 381 -5.00 4.05 7.68
N ARG A 382 -4.56 3.82 6.42
CA ARG A 382 -4.67 4.79 5.33
C ARG A 382 -6.13 5.11 5.04
N MET A 383 -6.99 4.09 4.93
CA MET A 383 -8.41 4.29 4.74
C MET A 383 -9.01 5.21 5.81
N CYS A 384 -8.72 4.94 7.08
CA CYS A 384 -9.20 5.80 8.16
C CYS A 384 -8.72 7.25 8.01
N MET A 385 -7.42 7.44 7.77
CA MET A 385 -6.84 8.79 7.64
C MET A 385 -7.36 9.53 6.41
N GLU A 386 -7.54 8.84 5.27
CA GLU A 386 -8.09 9.44 4.06
C GLU A 386 -9.58 9.82 4.24
N VAL A 387 -10.39 8.97 4.86
CA VAL A 387 -11.80 9.30 5.18
C VAL A 387 -11.87 10.53 6.08
N ILE A 388 -11.03 10.61 7.12
CA ILE A 388 -11.00 11.77 8.04
C ILE A 388 -10.62 13.06 7.30
N ARG A 389 -9.68 13.00 6.34
CA ARG A 389 -9.24 14.16 5.55
C ARG A 389 -10.29 14.60 4.53
N ARG A 390 -11.01 13.65 3.94
CA ARG A 390 -11.92 13.88 2.81
C ARG A 390 -13.35 14.24 3.21
N LEU A 391 -13.80 13.84 4.38
CA LEU A 391 -15.13 14.15 4.92
C LEU A 391 -15.08 15.21 6.02
#